data_c6e1a654b1f58075506bc4b216562ff1
#
_entry.id   c6e1a654b1f58075506bc4b216562ff1
#
_cell.length_a   1.000
_cell.length_b   1.000
_cell.length_c   1.000
_cell.angle_alpha   90.00
_cell.angle_beta   90.00
_cell.angle_gamma   90.00
#
_symmetry.space_group_name_H-M   'P 1'
#
loop_
_entity.id
_entity.type
_entity.pdbx_description
1 polymer ?
#
loop_
_entity_poly.entity_id
_entity_poly.type
_entity_poly.pdbx_seq_one_letter_code
_entity_poly.pdbx_strand_id
1 'polypeptide(L)'
;TEINPNDEKSVIIEKIANLVIYELKNQGIIREIYSNFLDEYVAPVMEKANYNRDAVIDEIIKLEFEAFDKVENEGGRAECQNDWPYFYVMRKSQYMTWTDDMLLTIRDLWLENKAKGWNMITEKYGRMMESTAPDEYEKLKDYFPKRSEKTKAIVDQIADIQVQWM
;
A
#
# COMPACT_ATOMS: atom_id res chain seq x y z
N THR A 1 27.96 -13.63 14.97
CA THR A 1 26.90 -13.06 15.84
C THR A 1 26.53 -14.12 16.86
N GLU A 2 26.89 -13.90 18.14
CA GLU A 2 26.61 -14.87 19.23
C GLU A 2 25.10 -14.83 19.55
N ILE A 3 24.48 -16.02 19.64
CA ILE A 3 23.10 -16.17 20.07
C ILE A 3 23.11 -16.29 21.59
N ASN A 4 22.50 -15.33 22.29
CA ASN A 4 22.31 -15.39 23.72
C ASN A 4 20.95 -16.06 24.01
N PRO A 5 20.92 -17.18 24.79
CA PRO A 5 19.66 -17.87 25.10
C PRO A 5 18.67 -17.05 25.94
N ASN A 6 19.10 -15.91 26.50
CA ASN A 6 18.26 -15.00 27.27
C ASN A 6 17.69 -13.84 26.40
N ASP A 7 18.05 -13.79 25.12
CA ASP A 7 17.41 -12.82 24.20
C ASP A 7 15.94 -13.13 24.03
N GLU A 8 15.14 -12.10 23.71
CA GLU A 8 13.76 -12.31 23.32
C GLU A 8 13.69 -13.25 22.11
N LYS A 9 12.65 -14.06 22.06
CA LYS A 9 12.45 -15.10 21.03
C LYS A 9 12.55 -14.54 19.60
N SER A 10 12.06 -13.32 19.38
CA SER A 10 12.16 -12.59 18.11
C SER A 10 13.60 -12.29 17.70
N VAL A 11 14.43 -11.86 18.65
CA VAL A 11 15.87 -11.56 18.46
C VAL A 11 16.66 -12.83 18.15
N ILE A 12 16.33 -13.93 18.80
CA ILE A 12 16.96 -15.24 18.55
C ILE A 12 16.62 -15.69 17.11
N ILE A 13 15.37 -15.59 16.70
CA ILE A 13 14.91 -15.96 15.35
C ILE A 13 15.63 -15.11 14.30
N GLU A 14 15.74 -13.81 14.50
CA GLU A 14 16.44 -12.91 13.58
C GLU A 14 17.93 -13.26 13.46
N LYS A 15 18.61 -13.51 14.57
CA LYS A 15 20.02 -13.92 14.58
C LYS A 15 20.24 -15.25 13.85
N ILE A 16 19.37 -16.24 14.08
CA ILE A 16 19.42 -17.53 13.38
C ILE A 16 19.20 -17.34 11.88
N ALA A 17 18.17 -16.59 11.48
CA ALA A 17 17.87 -16.32 10.08
C ALA A 17 19.06 -15.66 9.37
N ASN A 18 19.69 -14.65 10.00
CA ASN A 18 20.85 -13.97 9.46
C ASN A 18 22.08 -14.88 9.32
N LEU A 19 22.31 -15.78 10.28
CA LEU A 19 23.39 -16.77 10.20
C LEU A 19 23.15 -17.77 9.05
N VAL A 20 21.94 -18.27 8.93
CA VAL A 20 21.56 -19.20 7.84
C VAL A 20 21.73 -18.53 6.48
N ILE A 21 21.25 -17.30 6.33
CA ILE A 21 21.36 -16.52 5.08
C ILE A 21 22.85 -16.28 4.74
N TYR A 22 23.66 -15.93 5.74
CA TYR A 22 25.10 -15.71 5.54
C TYR A 22 25.80 -16.98 5.07
N GLU A 23 25.54 -18.12 5.74
CA GLU A 23 26.15 -19.40 5.38
C GLU A 23 25.73 -19.88 4.00
N LEU A 24 24.45 -19.76 3.64
CA LEU A 24 23.91 -20.11 2.34
C LEU A 24 24.50 -19.25 1.21
N LYS A 25 24.77 -17.96 1.48
CA LYS A 25 25.45 -17.08 0.50
C LYS A 25 26.91 -17.45 0.31
N ASN A 26 27.61 -17.87 1.37
CA ASN A 26 29.03 -18.20 1.30
C ASN A 26 29.33 -19.55 0.65
N GLN A 27 28.43 -20.50 0.77
CA GLN A 27 28.67 -21.86 0.25
C GLN A 27 28.39 -22.00 -1.26
N GLY A 28 27.87 -20.99 -1.94
CA GLY A 28 27.63 -21.02 -3.39
C GLY A 28 26.65 -22.09 -3.85
N ILE A 29 26.00 -22.77 -2.90
CA ILE A 29 25.11 -23.90 -3.14
C ILE A 29 23.71 -23.39 -3.43
N ILE A 30 23.27 -23.52 -4.67
CA ILE A 30 21.86 -23.42 -5.15
C ILE A 30 21.27 -22.03 -4.97
N ARG A 31 21.79 -21.08 -5.73
CA ARG A 31 21.33 -19.68 -5.75
C ARG A 31 19.85 -19.51 -6.04
N GLU A 32 19.28 -20.34 -6.89
CA GLU A 32 17.91 -20.14 -7.41
C GLU A 32 16.81 -20.72 -6.51
N ILE A 33 17.02 -21.91 -5.96
CA ILE A 33 16.05 -22.56 -5.05
C ILE A 33 15.99 -21.83 -3.70
N TYR A 34 17.13 -21.36 -3.20
CA TYR A 34 17.17 -20.63 -1.92
C TYR A 34 16.74 -19.18 -2.05
N SER A 35 16.91 -18.52 -3.21
CA SER A 35 16.37 -17.19 -3.44
C SER A 35 14.84 -17.21 -3.33
N ASN A 36 14.19 -18.12 -4.04
CA ASN A 36 12.74 -18.24 -4.00
C ASN A 36 12.22 -18.59 -2.58
N PHE A 37 12.93 -19.48 -1.87
CA PHE A 37 12.57 -19.81 -0.48
C PHE A 37 12.76 -18.61 0.48
N LEU A 38 13.83 -17.85 0.33
CA LEU A 38 14.08 -16.68 1.14
C LEU A 38 13.03 -15.59 0.88
N ASP A 39 12.68 -15.37 -0.38
CA ASP A 39 11.69 -14.36 -0.76
C ASP A 39 10.27 -14.79 -0.39
N GLU A 40 9.93 -16.06 -0.52
CA GLU A 40 8.59 -16.57 -0.25
C GLU A 40 8.30 -16.81 1.26
N TYR A 41 9.30 -17.27 2.03
CA TYR A 41 9.07 -17.72 3.41
C TYR A 41 9.84 -16.92 4.48
N VAL A 42 11.02 -16.43 4.18
CA VAL A 42 11.87 -15.75 5.17
C VAL A 42 11.66 -14.24 5.15
N ALA A 43 11.61 -13.63 3.98
CA ALA A 43 11.40 -12.20 3.85
C ALA A 43 10.07 -11.74 4.50
N PRO A 44 8.92 -12.43 4.30
CA PRO A 44 7.67 -12.07 4.97
C PRO A 44 7.73 -12.19 6.50
N VAL A 45 8.49 -13.18 7.03
CA VAL A 45 8.65 -13.33 8.49
C VAL A 45 9.54 -12.24 9.07
N MET A 46 10.61 -11.85 8.37
CA MET A 46 11.49 -10.75 8.78
C MET A 46 10.79 -9.39 8.64
N GLU A 47 10.01 -9.19 7.61
CA GLU A 47 9.19 -8.00 7.42
C GLU A 47 8.15 -7.86 8.54
N LYS A 48 7.54 -8.96 8.95
CA LYS A 48 6.60 -9.02 10.07
C LYS A 48 7.27 -8.80 11.43
N ALA A 49 8.52 -9.25 11.62
CA ALA A 49 9.30 -9.03 12.85
C ALA A 49 9.74 -7.56 13.02
N ASN A 50 9.94 -6.84 11.92
CA ASN A 50 10.29 -5.42 11.92
C ASN A 50 9.07 -4.50 11.66
N TYR A 51 7.88 -5.07 11.61
CA TYR A 51 6.66 -4.33 11.33
C TYR A 51 6.35 -3.33 12.43
N ASN A 52 6.42 -2.06 12.09
CA ASN A 52 5.94 -0.96 12.93
C ASN A 52 4.67 -0.39 12.29
N ARG A 53 3.53 -0.74 12.88
CA ARG A 53 2.21 -0.35 12.39
C ARG A 53 2.06 1.15 12.20
N ASP A 54 2.49 1.95 13.18
CA ASP A 54 2.37 3.40 13.12
C ASP A 54 3.24 3.99 12.01
N ALA A 55 4.46 3.47 11.83
CA ALA A 55 5.34 3.90 10.75
C ALA A 55 4.78 3.56 9.37
N VAL A 56 4.16 2.39 9.21
CA VAL A 56 3.49 2.01 7.95
C VAL A 56 2.29 2.92 7.67
N ILE A 57 1.46 3.21 8.66
CA ILE A 57 0.34 4.15 8.51
C ILE A 57 0.87 5.53 8.08
N ASP A 58 1.90 6.04 8.75
CA ASP A 58 2.49 7.34 8.44
C ASP A 58 3.10 7.38 7.03
N GLU A 59 3.70 6.28 6.57
CA GLU A 59 4.19 6.14 5.19
C GLU A 59 3.06 6.19 4.18
N ILE A 60 1.99 5.41 4.39
CA ILE A 60 0.81 5.40 3.52
C ILE A 60 0.22 6.81 3.40
N ILE A 61 0.03 7.51 4.53
CA ILE A 61 -0.53 8.87 4.54
C ILE A 61 0.34 9.85 3.74
N LYS A 62 1.66 9.75 3.86
CA LYS A 62 2.60 10.57 3.08
C LYS A 62 2.49 10.29 1.58
N LEU A 63 2.46 9.01 1.19
CA LEU A 63 2.31 8.61 -0.21
C LEU A 63 0.98 9.11 -0.80
N GLU A 64 -0.10 8.97 -0.05
CA GLU A 64 -1.41 9.44 -0.45
C GLU A 64 -1.46 10.97 -0.57
N PHE A 65 -0.88 11.70 0.39
CA PHE A 65 -0.82 13.15 0.33
C PHE A 65 0.03 13.67 -0.83
N GLU A 66 1.18 13.05 -1.10
CA GLU A 66 2.00 13.40 -2.26
C GLU A 66 1.25 13.25 -3.59
N ALA A 67 0.39 12.23 -3.68
CA ALA A 67 -0.47 12.04 -4.85
C ALA A 67 -1.61 13.05 -4.88
N PHE A 68 -2.24 13.34 -3.73
CA PHE A 68 -3.30 14.34 -3.60
C PHE A 68 -2.82 15.75 -3.90
N ASP A 69 -1.63 16.11 -3.44
CA ASP A 69 -1.00 17.41 -3.68
C ASP A 69 -0.77 17.71 -5.17
N LYS A 70 -0.57 16.67 -5.97
CA LYS A 70 -0.34 16.75 -7.42
C LYS A 70 -1.61 16.72 -8.27
N VAL A 71 -2.79 16.63 -7.65
CA VAL A 71 -4.05 16.68 -8.40
C VAL A 71 -4.26 18.08 -8.94
N GLU A 72 -4.44 18.17 -10.25
CA GLU A 72 -4.79 19.42 -10.94
C GLU A 72 -6.31 19.53 -11.05
N ASN A 73 -6.86 20.65 -10.64
CA ASN A 73 -8.28 20.95 -10.72
C ASN A 73 -8.52 22.10 -11.71
N GLU A 74 -9.63 22.08 -12.43
CA GLU A 74 -9.99 23.16 -13.38
C GLU A 74 -10.07 24.54 -12.72
N GLY A 75 -10.54 24.60 -11.46
CA GLY A 75 -10.61 25.82 -10.65
C GLY A 75 -9.29 26.22 -9.99
N GLY A 76 -8.16 25.55 -10.32
CA GLY A 76 -6.88 25.72 -9.66
C GLY A 76 -6.76 24.89 -8.38
N ARG A 77 -5.72 25.15 -7.59
CA ARG A 77 -5.40 24.39 -6.38
C ARG A 77 -6.50 24.50 -5.33
N ALA A 78 -7.01 23.39 -4.84
CA ALA A 78 -8.00 23.35 -3.78
C ALA A 78 -7.38 23.64 -2.40
N GLU A 79 -8.08 24.36 -1.53
CA GLU A 79 -7.58 24.74 -0.19
C GLU A 79 -7.21 23.51 0.66
N CYS A 80 -7.96 22.42 0.55
CA CYS A 80 -7.68 21.18 1.28
C CYS A 80 -6.32 20.53 0.91
N GLN A 81 -5.74 20.88 -0.25
CA GLN A 81 -4.38 20.45 -0.61
C GLN A 81 -3.30 21.20 0.19
N ASN A 82 -3.64 22.27 0.90
CA ASN A 82 -2.74 23.04 1.75
C ASN A 82 -2.85 22.66 3.23
N ASP A 83 -3.81 21.82 3.60
CA ASP A 83 -4.10 21.45 4.98
C ASP A 83 -3.61 20.05 5.33
N TRP A 84 -2.29 19.89 5.38
CA TRP A 84 -1.65 18.65 5.81
C TRP A 84 -2.11 18.17 7.20
N PRO A 85 -2.20 19.03 8.24
CA PRO A 85 -2.61 18.58 9.56
C PRO A 85 -4.00 17.93 9.55
N TYR A 86 -4.96 18.54 8.88
CA TYR A 86 -6.31 17.98 8.75
C TYR A 86 -6.31 16.67 7.95
N PHE A 87 -5.63 16.65 6.81
CA PHE A 87 -5.49 15.44 5.99
C PHE A 87 -4.89 14.29 6.79
N TYR A 88 -3.80 14.55 7.53
CA TYR A 88 -3.13 13.54 8.33
C TYR A 88 -4.06 12.95 9.40
N VAL A 89 -4.74 13.77 10.17
CA VAL A 89 -5.66 13.30 11.23
C VAL A 89 -6.78 12.45 10.64
N MET A 90 -7.40 12.91 9.55
CA MET A 90 -8.49 12.18 8.88
C MET A 90 -8.03 10.82 8.34
N ARG A 91 -6.86 10.77 7.71
CA ARG A 91 -6.33 9.52 7.16
C ARG A 91 -5.83 8.59 8.26
N LYS A 92 -5.15 9.12 9.27
CA LYS A 92 -4.69 8.31 10.41
C LYS A 92 -5.85 7.64 11.13
N SER A 93 -6.91 8.35 11.44
CA SER A 93 -8.09 7.79 12.08
C SER A 93 -8.72 6.66 11.25
N GLN A 94 -8.76 6.80 9.93
CA GLN A 94 -9.24 5.75 9.03
C GLN A 94 -8.31 4.52 9.05
N TYR A 95 -7.01 4.71 8.82
CA TYR A 95 -6.06 3.60 8.72
C TYR A 95 -5.85 2.86 10.04
N MET A 96 -6.06 3.50 11.18
CA MET A 96 -6.05 2.84 12.50
C MET A 96 -7.12 1.76 12.65
N THR A 97 -8.20 1.80 11.87
CA THR A 97 -9.26 0.78 11.88
C THR A 97 -8.98 -0.42 10.97
N TRP A 98 -7.95 -0.35 10.13
CA TRP A 98 -7.63 -1.39 9.16
C TRP A 98 -6.78 -2.50 9.78
N THR A 99 -6.82 -3.71 9.21
CA THR A 99 -5.92 -4.81 9.60
C THR A 99 -4.50 -4.55 9.06
N ASP A 100 -3.51 -5.24 9.63
CA ASP A 100 -2.12 -5.12 9.18
C ASP A 100 -1.96 -5.57 7.72
N ASP A 101 -2.65 -6.65 7.32
CA ASP A 101 -2.63 -7.13 5.93
C ASP A 101 -3.22 -6.09 4.95
N MET A 102 -4.28 -5.38 5.34
CA MET A 102 -4.83 -4.28 4.54
C MET A 102 -3.85 -3.12 4.43
N LEU A 103 -3.18 -2.76 5.53
CA LEU A 103 -2.19 -1.67 5.53
C LEU A 103 -0.99 -2.01 4.64
N LEU A 104 -0.45 -3.22 4.73
CA LEU A 104 0.66 -3.65 3.89
C LEU A 104 0.24 -3.68 2.41
N THR A 105 -0.93 -4.22 2.11
CA THR A 105 -1.45 -4.29 0.74
C THR A 105 -1.61 -2.89 0.12
N ILE A 106 -2.20 -1.94 0.86
CA ILE A 106 -2.39 -0.57 0.32
C ILE A 106 -1.06 0.19 0.20
N ARG A 107 -0.11 0.00 1.14
CA ARG A 107 1.23 0.57 1.05
C ARG A 107 1.92 0.13 -0.24
N ASP A 108 1.93 -1.18 -0.50
CA ASP A 108 2.59 -1.76 -1.66
C ASP A 108 1.93 -1.27 -2.95
N LEU A 109 0.60 -1.15 -2.98
CA LEU A 109 -0.14 -0.57 -4.09
C LEU A 109 0.26 0.90 -4.36
N TRP A 110 0.42 1.72 -3.30
CA TRP A 110 0.89 3.09 -3.44
C TRP A 110 2.31 3.17 -4.00
N LEU A 111 3.23 2.34 -3.50
CA LEU A 111 4.61 2.28 -3.96
C LEU A 111 4.70 1.83 -5.43
N GLU A 112 3.93 0.80 -5.81
CA GLU A 112 3.87 0.29 -7.18
C GLU A 112 3.37 1.37 -8.15
N ASN A 113 2.26 2.06 -7.82
CA ASN A 113 1.72 3.10 -8.68
C ASN A 113 2.63 4.33 -8.76
N LYS A 114 3.26 4.72 -7.65
CA LYS A 114 4.28 5.77 -7.62
C LYS A 114 5.46 5.43 -8.54
N ALA A 115 5.95 4.18 -8.51
CA ALA A 115 7.03 3.72 -9.38
C ALA A 115 6.63 3.74 -10.86
N LYS A 116 5.36 3.50 -11.19
CA LYS A 116 4.80 3.61 -12.55
C LYS A 116 4.49 5.04 -12.97
N GLY A 117 4.64 6.02 -12.08
CA GLY A 117 4.24 7.42 -12.33
C GLY A 117 2.71 7.60 -12.39
N TRP A 118 1.94 6.63 -11.86
CA TRP A 118 0.48 6.67 -11.88
C TRP A 118 -0.09 7.30 -10.62
N ASN A 119 -0.98 8.29 -10.78
CA ASN A 119 -1.62 8.97 -9.66
C ASN A 119 -3.04 8.40 -9.42
N MET A 120 -3.16 7.54 -8.39
CA MET A 120 -4.42 6.91 -8.03
C MET A 120 -5.50 7.91 -7.56
N ILE A 121 -5.11 9.06 -7.01
CA ILE A 121 -6.07 10.09 -6.59
C ILE A 121 -6.66 10.79 -7.82
N THR A 122 -5.84 11.11 -8.81
CA THR A 122 -6.32 11.65 -10.09
C THR A 122 -7.28 10.66 -10.77
N GLU A 123 -6.94 9.36 -10.79
CA GLU A 123 -7.85 8.35 -11.32
C GLU A 123 -9.17 8.31 -10.52
N LYS A 124 -9.11 8.32 -9.19
CA LYS A 124 -10.29 8.32 -8.32
C LYS A 124 -11.23 9.48 -8.67
N TYR A 125 -10.71 10.70 -8.74
CA TYR A 125 -11.53 11.87 -9.06
C TYR A 125 -12.04 11.83 -10.49
N GLY A 126 -11.21 11.43 -11.46
CA GLY A 126 -11.65 11.26 -12.82
C GLY A 126 -12.79 10.25 -12.97
N ARG A 127 -12.75 9.13 -12.24
CA ARG A 127 -13.85 8.16 -12.25
C ARG A 127 -15.11 8.66 -11.53
N MET A 128 -14.98 9.53 -10.54
CA MET A 128 -16.15 10.19 -9.92
C MET A 128 -16.91 11.08 -10.91
N MET A 129 -16.23 11.60 -11.93
CA MET A 129 -16.85 12.41 -12.98
C MET A 129 -17.87 11.63 -13.80
N GLU A 130 -17.84 10.30 -13.82
CA GLU A 130 -18.85 9.47 -14.49
C GLU A 130 -20.28 9.84 -14.06
N SER A 131 -20.45 10.18 -12.76
CA SER A 131 -21.76 10.58 -12.22
C SER A 131 -21.93 12.09 -12.08
N THR A 132 -20.85 12.86 -11.94
CA THR A 132 -20.92 14.31 -11.64
C THR A 132 -20.73 15.21 -12.86
N ALA A 133 -20.01 14.74 -13.88
CA ALA A 133 -19.70 15.45 -15.11
C ALA A 133 -19.51 14.45 -16.28
N PRO A 134 -20.58 13.74 -16.71
CA PRO A 134 -20.47 12.62 -17.65
C PRO A 134 -19.86 13.00 -18.99
N ASP A 135 -20.15 14.20 -19.51
CA ASP A 135 -19.60 14.68 -20.80
C ASP A 135 -18.08 14.86 -20.73
N GLU A 136 -17.54 15.28 -19.60
CA GLU A 136 -16.11 15.40 -19.37
C GLU A 136 -15.47 14.03 -19.11
N TYR A 137 -16.16 13.15 -18.40
CA TYR A 137 -15.72 11.78 -18.19
C TYR A 137 -15.52 11.00 -19.49
N GLU A 138 -16.44 11.16 -20.45
CA GLU A 138 -16.33 10.52 -21.78
C GLU A 138 -15.01 10.86 -22.50
N LYS A 139 -14.47 12.05 -22.26
CA LYS A 139 -13.18 12.49 -22.84
C LYS A 139 -11.97 11.86 -22.13
N LEU A 140 -12.13 11.43 -20.88
CA LEU A 140 -11.05 10.98 -20.01
C LEU A 140 -11.04 9.47 -19.78
N LYS A 141 -12.17 8.78 -19.92
CA LYS A 141 -12.33 7.36 -19.54
C LYS A 141 -11.31 6.41 -20.16
N ASP A 142 -10.86 6.69 -21.39
CA ASP A 142 -9.91 5.84 -22.10
C ASP A 142 -8.46 5.96 -21.58
N TYR A 143 -8.17 7.02 -20.81
CA TYR A 143 -6.87 7.18 -20.13
C TYR A 143 -6.75 6.33 -18.87
N PHE A 144 -7.87 5.87 -18.31
CA PHE A 144 -7.86 5.10 -17.08
C PHE A 144 -7.67 3.60 -17.35
N PRO A 145 -6.96 2.88 -16.44
CA PRO A 145 -6.83 1.43 -16.54
C PRO A 145 -8.20 0.74 -16.64
N LYS A 146 -8.32 -0.20 -17.57
CA LYS A 146 -9.55 -0.97 -17.71
C LYS A 146 -9.73 -1.90 -16.51
N ARG A 147 -10.87 -1.78 -15.83
CA ARG A 147 -11.21 -2.68 -14.73
C ARG A 147 -11.67 -4.02 -15.28
N SER A 148 -11.20 -5.12 -14.66
CA SER A 148 -11.71 -6.45 -14.98
C SER A 148 -13.18 -6.59 -14.56
N GLU A 149 -13.93 -7.49 -15.19
CA GLU A 149 -15.31 -7.79 -14.81
C GLU A 149 -15.39 -8.28 -13.34
N LYS A 150 -14.37 -9.02 -12.89
CA LYS A 150 -14.26 -9.44 -11.48
C LYS A 150 -14.14 -8.23 -10.54
N THR A 151 -13.33 -7.24 -10.90
CA THR A 151 -13.17 -6.02 -10.10
C THR A 151 -14.47 -5.23 -10.04
N LYS A 152 -15.17 -5.09 -11.16
CA LYS A 152 -16.49 -4.41 -11.20
C LYS A 152 -17.48 -5.10 -10.27
N ALA A 153 -17.63 -6.42 -10.39
CA ALA A 153 -18.54 -7.19 -9.55
C ALA A 153 -18.25 -7.06 -8.04
N ILE A 154 -16.98 -6.97 -7.64
CA ILE A 154 -16.60 -6.74 -6.23
C ILE A 154 -16.98 -5.32 -5.81
N VAL A 155 -16.74 -4.31 -6.64
CA VAL A 155 -17.11 -2.92 -6.35
C VAL A 155 -18.62 -2.78 -6.17
N ASP A 156 -19.42 -3.40 -7.06
CA ASP A 156 -20.87 -3.39 -6.98
C ASP A 156 -21.36 -4.05 -5.68
N GLN A 157 -20.81 -5.21 -5.30
CA GLN A 157 -21.14 -5.86 -4.02
C GLN A 157 -20.81 -4.99 -2.80
N ILE A 158 -19.67 -4.29 -2.80
CA ILE A 158 -19.31 -3.37 -1.72
C ILE A 158 -20.29 -2.21 -1.67
N ALA A 159 -20.66 -1.63 -2.81
CA ALA A 159 -21.62 -0.55 -2.89
C ALA A 159 -23.00 -0.98 -2.36
N ASP A 160 -23.48 -2.17 -2.74
CA ASP A 160 -24.75 -2.71 -2.27
C ASP A 160 -24.77 -2.89 -0.74
N ILE A 161 -23.68 -3.38 -0.15
CA ILE A 161 -23.54 -3.50 1.31
C ILE A 161 -23.60 -2.12 1.97
N GLN A 162 -22.91 -1.13 1.42
CA GLN A 162 -22.90 0.22 1.98
C GLN A 162 -24.27 0.89 1.90
N VAL A 163 -25.00 0.70 0.80
CA VAL A 163 -26.37 1.20 0.66
C VAL A 163 -27.33 0.57 1.68
N GLN A 164 -27.14 -0.71 2.01
CA GLN A 164 -27.96 -1.36 3.05
C GLN A 164 -27.74 -0.82 4.47
N TRP A 165 -26.58 -0.16 4.71
CA TRP A 165 -26.27 0.45 6.02
C TRP A 165 -26.81 1.88 6.16
N MET A 166 -27.30 2.47 5.09
CA MET A 166 -27.89 3.82 5.08
C MET A 166 -29.38 3.78 5.35
#